data_d3f135a49c0e31ad3166076a41772f87
#
_entry.id   d3f135a49c0e31ad3166076a41772f87
#
_cell.length_a   1.000
_cell.length_b   1.000
_cell.length_c   1.000
_cell.angle_alpha   90.00
_cell.angle_beta   90.00
_cell.angle_gamma   90.00
#
_symmetry.space_group_name_H-M   'P 1'
#
loop_
_entity.id
_entity.type
_entity.pdbx_description
1 polymer ?
#
loop_
_entity_poly.entity_id
_entity_poly.type
_entity_poly.pdbx_seq_one_letter_code
_entity_poly.pdbx_strand_id
1 'polypeptide(L)'
;MTEANGRNGKNGFRSPKVWIPVAGLVATFLIYAAYTRYNAFYVSTEDSAVDGNIVLVSANANGRVMEFPLNQGDPVVKGEELARIDTTGFQRLRQINESNQSAFKDLQKAISTEESLKVLLLNAESQYRRGVRLRKGGFITAQDLENLRTAVNDDRSRLLQAKKVVLSERMRLEITESHPLNYTVHAPIDGQVAERIAQIGEVVAPGQPLLSVVNPGDIWITAKVKETRMTHVRVGQPVDIDVDTYPDRKFHGHVDRILPVSAAAVSLLPPENASGTFVKVIQRIPVRIHVDDAGSYTLRPGMSTEVRIHIRKGSPW
;
A
#
# COMPACT_ATOMS: atom_id res chain seq x y z
N MET A 1 -40.80 -94.28 40.16
CA MET A 1 -39.74 -94.34 39.13
C MET A 1 -40.14 -93.43 37.95
N THR A 2 -39.46 -92.45 37.79
CA THR A 2 -38.97 -91.87 36.58
C THR A 2 -38.89 -90.34 36.69
N GLU A 3 -37.68 -89.87 36.66
CA GLU A 3 -37.24 -88.46 36.73
C GLU A 3 -37.70 -87.67 35.50
N ALA A 4 -38.06 -86.42 35.75
CA ALA A 4 -38.27 -85.44 34.71
C ALA A 4 -37.16 -84.37 34.76
N ASN A 5 -36.34 -84.40 33.80
CA ASN A 5 -35.17 -83.52 33.56
C ASN A 5 -35.61 -82.13 33.10
N GLY A 6 -35.43 -81.12 33.97
CA GLY A 6 -35.71 -79.72 33.66
C GLY A 6 -34.55 -79.06 32.90
N ARG A 7 -34.75 -78.65 31.67
CA ARG A 7 -33.83 -77.85 30.93
C ARG A 7 -33.82 -76.38 31.41
N ASN A 8 -32.73 -76.06 32.05
CA ASN A 8 -32.44 -74.64 32.47
C ASN A 8 -31.92 -73.84 31.32
N GLY A 9 -32.76 -72.98 30.72
CA GLY A 9 -32.39 -72.05 29.67
C GLY A 9 -31.58 -70.86 30.26
N LYS A 10 -30.32 -70.82 29.97
CA LYS A 10 -29.41 -69.72 30.37
C LYS A 10 -29.78 -68.44 29.63
N ASN A 11 -30.49 -67.52 30.27
CA ASN A 11 -30.61 -66.13 29.88
C ASN A 11 -29.32 -65.38 30.28
N GLY A 12 -28.27 -65.51 29.48
CA GLY A 12 -26.94 -64.92 29.72
C GLY A 12 -26.78 -63.40 29.36
N PHE A 13 -27.88 -62.71 29.07
CA PHE A 13 -27.81 -61.32 28.57
C PHE A 13 -28.30 -60.22 29.55
N ARG A 14 -28.55 -60.56 30.82
CA ARG A 14 -29.15 -59.63 31.79
C ARG A 14 -28.27 -59.27 32.99
N SER A 15 -26.95 -59.43 32.96
CA SER A 15 -26.12 -59.03 34.10
C SER A 15 -25.73 -57.49 33.83
N PRO A 16 -25.99 -56.60 34.83
CA PRO A 16 -25.65 -55.17 34.72
C PRO A 16 -24.16 -54.95 34.49
N LYS A 17 -23.31 -55.93 34.85
CA LYS A 17 -21.85 -55.87 34.64
C LYS A 17 -21.42 -55.85 33.16
N VAL A 18 -22.26 -56.32 32.23
CA VAL A 18 -21.96 -56.32 30.80
C VAL A 18 -22.48 -55.03 30.10
N TRP A 19 -23.56 -54.45 30.65
CA TRP A 19 -24.18 -53.27 30.06
C TRP A 19 -23.40 -51.96 30.33
N ILE A 20 -22.71 -51.88 31.46
CA ILE A 20 -21.89 -50.72 31.82
C ILE A 20 -20.75 -50.49 30.81
N PRO A 21 -19.91 -51.48 30.46
CA PRO A 21 -18.85 -51.27 29.44
C PRO A 21 -19.41 -51.04 28.04
N VAL A 22 -20.53 -51.66 27.67
CA VAL A 22 -21.19 -51.42 26.39
C VAL A 22 -21.75 -50.00 26.31
N ALA A 23 -22.40 -49.50 27.35
CA ALA A 23 -22.86 -48.11 27.41
C ALA A 23 -21.69 -47.12 27.34
N GLY A 24 -20.56 -47.43 28.01
CA GLY A 24 -19.33 -46.64 27.91
C GLY A 24 -18.78 -46.56 26.48
N LEU A 25 -18.72 -47.68 25.77
CA LEU A 25 -18.27 -47.73 24.36
C LEU A 25 -19.22 -46.94 23.43
N VAL A 26 -20.53 -47.06 23.63
CA VAL A 26 -21.53 -46.34 22.85
C VAL A 26 -21.39 -44.82 23.11
N ALA A 27 -21.24 -44.43 24.38
CA ALA A 27 -21.02 -43.01 24.72
C ALA A 27 -19.73 -42.43 24.09
N THR A 28 -18.63 -43.20 24.19
CA THR A 28 -17.35 -42.81 23.53
C THR A 28 -17.48 -42.70 22.01
N PHE A 29 -18.19 -43.67 21.42
CA PHE A 29 -18.47 -43.62 19.97
C PHE A 29 -19.34 -42.42 19.56
N LEU A 30 -20.37 -42.11 20.36
CA LEU A 30 -21.23 -40.94 20.10
C LEU A 30 -20.46 -39.62 20.25
N ILE A 31 -19.61 -39.52 21.29
CA ILE A 31 -18.73 -38.37 21.48
C ILE A 31 -17.75 -38.24 20.30
N TYR A 32 -17.13 -39.35 19.89
CA TYR A 32 -16.24 -39.37 18.74
C TYR A 32 -16.97 -39.01 17.43
N ALA A 33 -18.17 -39.53 17.20
CA ALA A 33 -18.99 -39.22 16.05
C ALA A 33 -19.46 -37.74 16.05
N ALA A 34 -19.82 -37.20 17.23
CA ALA A 34 -20.15 -35.79 17.37
C ALA A 34 -18.94 -34.90 17.12
N TYR A 35 -17.76 -35.23 17.63
CA TYR A 35 -16.52 -34.52 17.40
C TYR A 35 -16.10 -34.52 15.91
N THR A 36 -16.15 -35.70 15.26
CA THR A 36 -15.83 -35.79 13.81
C THR A 36 -16.84 -35.03 12.96
N ARG A 37 -18.12 -35.04 13.38
CA ARG A 37 -19.16 -34.27 12.69
C ARG A 37 -18.97 -32.78 12.87
N TYR A 38 -18.64 -32.33 14.07
CA TYR A 38 -18.31 -30.92 14.35
C TYR A 38 -17.14 -30.44 13.48
N ASN A 39 -16.00 -31.14 13.46
CA ASN A 39 -14.83 -30.84 12.65
C ASN A 39 -15.10 -30.93 11.14
N ALA A 40 -16.21 -31.52 10.72
CA ALA A 40 -16.61 -31.58 9.32
C ALA A 40 -17.36 -30.35 8.83
N PHE A 41 -17.80 -29.47 9.74
CA PHE A 41 -18.55 -28.26 9.41
C PHE A 41 -17.72 -26.98 9.53
N TYR A 42 -16.56 -27.04 10.20
CA TYR A 42 -15.73 -25.87 10.48
C TYR A 42 -14.28 -26.10 10.10
N VAL A 43 -13.67 -25.04 9.59
CA VAL A 43 -12.21 -24.93 9.50
C VAL A 43 -11.79 -23.89 10.51
N SER A 44 -11.15 -24.33 11.61
CA SER A 44 -10.63 -23.43 12.65
C SER A 44 -9.13 -23.23 12.52
N THR A 45 -8.67 -22.05 12.90
CA THR A 45 -7.26 -21.74 13.10
C THR A 45 -7.10 -20.73 14.22
N GLU A 46 -6.10 -20.97 15.06
CA GLU A 46 -5.62 -20.05 16.11
C GLU A 46 -4.50 -19.13 15.57
N ASP A 47 -3.93 -19.47 14.39
CA ASP A 47 -2.92 -18.65 13.73
C ASP A 47 -3.63 -17.57 12.91
N SER A 48 -4.22 -16.64 13.61
CA SER A 48 -4.92 -15.50 13.05
C SER A 48 -4.72 -14.25 13.92
N ALA A 49 -4.69 -13.11 13.29
CA ALA A 49 -4.54 -11.83 13.95
C ALA A 49 -5.35 -10.75 13.25
N VAL A 50 -5.74 -9.74 14.00
CA VAL A 50 -6.23 -8.48 13.42
C VAL A 50 -5.08 -7.84 12.66
N ASP A 51 -5.32 -7.47 11.43
CA ASP A 51 -4.41 -6.79 10.54
C ASP A 51 -5.04 -5.49 10.06
N GLY A 52 -4.27 -4.60 9.45
CA GLY A 52 -4.78 -3.31 9.01
C GLY A 52 -3.82 -2.59 8.09
N ASN A 53 -4.30 -1.52 7.51
CA ASN A 53 -3.48 -0.69 6.63
C ASN A 53 -2.60 0.23 7.48
N ILE A 54 -1.32 -0.13 7.62
CA ILE A 54 -0.30 0.66 8.31
C ILE A 54 0.55 1.34 7.25
N VAL A 55 0.51 2.67 7.22
CA VAL A 55 1.29 3.47 6.28
C VAL A 55 2.49 4.06 6.98
N LEU A 56 3.69 3.71 6.50
CA LEU A 56 4.94 4.33 6.92
C LEU A 56 5.08 5.69 6.23
N VAL A 57 5.16 6.74 7.01
CA VAL A 57 5.42 8.10 6.54
C VAL A 57 6.90 8.36 6.66
N SER A 58 7.54 8.62 5.52
CA SER A 58 8.98 8.83 5.42
C SER A 58 9.33 10.28 5.14
N ALA A 59 10.54 10.66 5.50
CA ALA A 59 11.12 11.96 5.15
C ALA A 59 11.22 12.09 3.62
N ASN A 60 10.92 13.27 3.10
CA ASN A 60 11.04 13.61 1.68
C ASN A 60 12.27 14.48 1.37
N ALA A 61 13.03 14.88 2.41
CA ALA A 61 14.22 15.70 2.29
C ALA A 61 15.28 15.32 3.32
N ASN A 62 16.56 15.70 3.04
CA ASN A 62 17.60 15.68 4.04
C ASN A 62 17.45 16.87 4.99
N GLY A 63 17.45 16.62 6.27
CA GLY A 63 17.35 17.71 7.23
C GLY A 63 17.29 17.21 8.67
N ARG A 64 17.12 18.18 9.58
CA ARG A 64 16.91 17.91 11.00
C ARG A 64 15.41 18.03 11.31
N VAL A 65 14.85 17.07 12.02
CA VAL A 65 13.48 17.14 12.50
C VAL A 65 13.39 18.24 13.55
N MET A 66 12.61 19.29 13.26
CA MET A 66 12.43 20.44 14.16
C MET A 66 11.25 20.24 15.11
N GLU A 67 10.16 19.76 14.55
CA GLU A 67 8.90 19.65 15.27
C GLU A 67 8.17 18.36 14.91
N PHE A 68 7.58 17.75 15.93
CA PHE A 68 6.55 16.72 15.83
C PHE A 68 5.36 17.20 16.67
N PRO A 69 4.33 17.81 16.06
CA PRO A 69 3.18 18.31 16.81
C PRO A 69 2.32 17.19 17.39
N LEU A 70 2.46 15.95 16.89
CA LEU A 70 1.65 14.79 17.24
C LEU A 70 2.43 13.78 18.06
N ASN A 71 1.74 13.17 19.03
CA ASN A 71 2.23 12.06 19.82
C ASN A 71 1.66 10.73 19.32
N GLN A 72 2.23 9.64 19.82
CA GLN A 72 1.70 8.30 19.57
C GLN A 72 0.28 8.17 20.14
N GLY A 73 -0.65 7.69 19.33
CA GLY A 73 -2.06 7.57 19.66
C GLY A 73 -2.94 8.75 19.23
N ASP A 74 -2.34 9.89 18.84
CA ASP A 74 -3.13 11.05 18.40
C ASP A 74 -3.84 10.78 17.06
N PRO A 75 -5.08 11.28 16.90
CA PRO A 75 -5.79 11.19 15.64
C PRO A 75 -5.16 12.15 14.62
N VAL A 76 -5.16 11.75 13.35
CA VAL A 76 -4.65 12.53 12.23
C VAL A 76 -5.63 12.52 11.07
N VAL A 77 -5.73 13.66 10.37
CA VAL A 77 -6.52 13.82 9.16
C VAL A 77 -5.59 13.89 7.95
N LYS A 78 -6.01 13.30 6.85
CA LYS A 78 -5.25 13.35 5.58
C LYS A 78 -4.90 14.80 5.21
N GLY A 79 -3.60 15.03 4.93
CA GLY A 79 -3.07 16.35 4.62
C GLY A 79 -2.64 17.17 5.85
N GLU A 80 -2.85 16.69 7.07
CA GLU A 80 -2.40 17.34 8.30
C GLU A 80 -0.88 17.28 8.42
N GLU A 81 -0.28 18.33 9.02
CA GLU A 81 1.16 18.42 9.26
C GLU A 81 1.59 17.44 10.36
N LEU A 82 2.46 16.50 9.99
CA LEU A 82 2.98 15.47 10.91
C LEU A 82 4.35 15.81 11.47
N ALA A 83 5.20 16.38 10.64
CA ALA A 83 6.56 16.74 11.02
C ALA A 83 7.08 17.89 10.17
N ARG A 84 7.96 18.69 10.75
CA ARG A 84 8.70 19.74 10.04
C ARG A 84 10.19 19.43 10.05
N ILE A 85 10.78 19.41 8.85
CA ILE A 85 12.19 19.12 8.63
C ILE A 85 12.90 20.41 8.25
N ASP A 86 13.89 20.82 9.05
CA ASP A 86 14.77 21.93 8.73
C ASP A 86 15.91 21.46 7.82
N THR A 87 15.95 22.02 6.64
CA THR A 87 17.01 21.77 5.66
C THR A 87 18.09 22.84 5.65
N THR A 88 17.96 23.90 6.49
CA THR A 88 18.84 25.09 6.48
C THR A 88 20.27 24.79 6.88
N GLY A 89 20.50 23.74 7.69
CA GLY A 89 21.84 23.34 8.14
C GLY A 89 22.70 22.64 7.08
N PHE A 90 22.13 22.31 5.92
CA PHE A 90 22.87 21.61 4.87
C PHE A 90 23.34 22.57 3.77
N GLN A 91 24.59 22.42 3.34
CA GLN A 91 25.26 23.22 2.29
C GLN A 91 24.46 23.33 0.97
N ARG A 92 23.37 22.57 0.87
CA ARG A 92 22.45 22.59 -0.25
C ARG A 92 21.74 23.92 -0.45
N LEU A 93 21.52 24.70 0.60
CA LEU A 93 20.93 26.05 0.51
C LEU A 93 21.79 27.03 -0.31
N ARG A 94 23.10 26.97 -0.14
CA ARG A 94 24.01 27.78 -0.98
C ARG A 94 23.91 27.35 -2.43
N GLN A 95 23.94 26.04 -2.68
CA GLN A 95 23.88 25.50 -4.05
C GLN A 95 22.54 25.74 -4.74
N ILE A 96 21.41 25.70 -4.01
CA ILE A 96 20.09 26.03 -4.53
C ILE A 96 20.00 27.55 -4.84
N ASN A 97 20.43 28.42 -3.95
CA ASN A 97 20.44 29.86 -4.18
C ASN A 97 21.36 30.25 -5.34
N GLU A 98 22.53 29.66 -5.46
CA GLU A 98 23.46 29.88 -6.58
C GLU A 98 22.87 29.34 -7.91
N SER A 99 22.24 28.16 -7.87
CA SER A 99 21.55 27.57 -9.01
C SER A 99 20.35 28.39 -9.48
N ASN A 100 19.52 28.87 -8.55
CA ASN A 100 18.38 29.76 -8.84
C ASN A 100 18.85 31.08 -9.43
N GLN A 101 19.90 31.66 -8.87
CA GLN A 101 20.47 32.93 -9.38
C GLN A 101 21.08 32.75 -10.80
N SER A 102 21.73 31.60 -11.05
CA SER A 102 22.22 31.24 -12.36
C SER A 102 21.08 31.06 -13.38
N ALA A 103 20.06 30.28 -13.05
CA ALA A 103 18.90 30.04 -13.91
C ALA A 103 18.14 31.33 -14.23
N PHE A 104 18.02 32.23 -13.26
CA PHE A 104 17.42 33.57 -13.50
C PHE A 104 18.22 34.40 -14.44
N LYS A 105 19.56 34.45 -14.33
CA LYS A 105 20.44 35.15 -15.26
C LYS A 105 20.36 34.57 -16.68
N ASP A 106 20.33 33.25 -16.79
CA ASP A 106 20.22 32.58 -18.08
C ASP A 106 18.88 32.88 -18.76
N LEU A 107 17.79 32.91 -18.01
CA LEU A 107 16.47 33.33 -18.51
C LEU A 107 16.47 34.79 -18.96
N GLN A 108 17.04 35.71 -18.18
CA GLN A 108 17.14 37.12 -18.58
C GLN A 108 17.93 37.29 -19.89
N LYS A 109 19.05 36.56 -20.03
CA LYS A 109 19.86 36.58 -21.27
C LYS A 109 19.05 36.01 -22.45
N ALA A 110 18.29 34.94 -22.26
CA ALA A 110 17.45 34.37 -23.30
C ALA A 110 16.35 35.35 -23.73
N ILE A 111 15.69 36.05 -22.80
CA ILE A 111 14.69 37.09 -23.09
C ILE A 111 15.30 38.27 -23.90
N SER A 112 16.45 38.76 -23.48
CA SER A 112 17.14 39.87 -24.21
C SER A 112 17.52 39.46 -25.64
N THR A 113 17.91 38.18 -25.82
CA THR A 113 18.20 37.64 -27.17
C THR A 113 16.92 37.56 -28.01
N GLU A 114 15.80 37.09 -27.44
CA GLU A 114 14.51 37.06 -28.14
C GLU A 114 14.06 38.45 -28.57
N GLU A 115 14.16 39.46 -27.71
CA GLU A 115 13.82 40.86 -28.04
C GLU A 115 14.67 41.40 -29.15
N SER A 116 16.00 41.17 -29.13
CA SER A 116 16.91 41.61 -30.19
C SER A 116 16.54 40.99 -31.55
N LEU A 117 16.26 39.67 -31.57
CA LEU A 117 15.85 38.99 -32.81
C LEU A 117 14.46 39.43 -33.29
N LYS A 118 13.56 39.80 -32.40
CA LYS A 118 12.27 40.39 -32.75
C LYS A 118 12.42 41.72 -33.47
N VAL A 119 13.34 42.59 -33.02
CA VAL A 119 13.66 43.86 -33.66
C VAL A 119 14.28 43.62 -35.04
N LEU A 120 15.20 42.67 -35.19
CA LEU A 120 15.80 42.31 -36.49
C LEU A 120 14.73 41.81 -37.45
N LEU A 121 13.82 40.94 -37.05
CA LEU A 121 12.73 40.48 -37.89
C LEU A 121 11.82 41.64 -38.36
N LEU A 122 11.45 42.56 -37.47
CA LEU A 122 10.67 43.75 -37.82
C LEU A 122 11.35 44.61 -38.87
N ASN A 123 12.67 44.78 -38.76
CA ASN A 123 13.48 45.50 -39.75
C ASN A 123 13.50 44.76 -41.09
N ALA A 124 13.76 43.45 -41.10
CA ALA A 124 13.76 42.63 -42.30
C ALA A 124 12.39 42.65 -43.01
N GLU A 125 11.29 42.51 -42.26
CA GLU A 125 9.92 42.62 -42.79
C GLU A 125 9.64 44.02 -43.38
N SER A 126 10.13 45.08 -42.75
CA SER A 126 10.01 46.46 -43.28
C SER A 126 10.77 46.64 -44.60
N GLN A 127 11.99 46.09 -44.69
CA GLN A 127 12.79 46.10 -45.90
C GLN A 127 12.12 45.27 -47.00
N TYR A 128 11.62 44.10 -46.73
CA TYR A 128 10.87 43.26 -47.66
C TYR A 128 9.63 44.00 -48.20
N ARG A 129 8.82 44.63 -47.34
CA ARG A 129 7.65 45.41 -47.72
C ARG A 129 8.03 46.57 -48.60
N ARG A 130 9.16 47.28 -48.39
CA ARG A 130 9.70 48.30 -49.28
C ARG A 130 10.13 47.68 -50.61
N GLY A 131 10.84 46.53 -50.57
CA GLY A 131 11.26 45.80 -51.76
C GLY A 131 10.08 45.42 -52.67
N VAL A 132 8.97 44.93 -52.08
CA VAL A 132 7.74 44.62 -52.83
C VAL A 132 7.21 45.86 -53.59
N ARG A 133 7.21 47.08 -53.00
CA ARG A 133 6.79 48.30 -53.64
C ARG A 133 7.74 48.70 -54.76
N LEU A 134 9.05 48.66 -54.55
CA LEU A 134 10.06 48.98 -55.55
C LEU A 134 10.03 48.00 -56.73
N ARG A 135 9.76 46.74 -56.50
CA ARG A 135 9.62 45.74 -57.57
C ARG A 135 8.43 46.03 -58.49
N LYS A 136 7.30 46.47 -57.91
CA LYS A 136 6.13 46.89 -58.71
C LYS A 136 6.45 48.10 -59.65
N GLY A 137 7.38 48.95 -59.22
CA GLY A 137 7.87 50.07 -60.03
C GLY A 137 9.04 49.72 -60.97
N GLY A 138 9.51 48.48 -60.97
CA GLY A 138 10.63 48.06 -61.82
C GLY A 138 12.02 48.45 -61.31
N PHE A 139 12.16 48.94 -60.06
CA PHE A 139 13.40 49.49 -59.51
C PHE A 139 14.35 48.46 -58.90
N ILE A 140 13.91 47.21 -58.70
CA ILE A 140 14.74 46.11 -58.19
C ILE A 140 14.51 44.84 -58.99
N THR A 141 15.48 43.89 -58.94
CA THR A 141 15.40 42.62 -59.62
C THR A 141 14.52 41.61 -58.87
N ALA A 142 14.10 40.47 -59.49
CA ALA A 142 13.42 39.42 -58.85
C ALA A 142 14.31 38.77 -57.82
N GLN A 143 15.61 38.64 -58.10
CA GLN A 143 16.61 38.04 -57.18
C GLN A 143 16.76 38.88 -55.92
N ASP A 144 16.77 40.22 -56.04
CA ASP A 144 16.86 41.11 -54.85
C ASP A 144 15.65 40.93 -53.94
N LEU A 145 14.45 40.79 -54.50
CA LEU A 145 13.24 40.57 -53.73
C LEU A 145 13.27 39.22 -53.04
N GLU A 146 13.77 38.16 -53.71
CA GLU A 146 13.89 36.83 -53.12
C GLU A 146 14.94 36.79 -51.99
N ASN A 147 16.05 37.54 -52.16
CA ASN A 147 17.05 37.70 -51.09
C ASN A 147 16.44 38.35 -49.81
N LEU A 148 15.61 39.37 -49.99
CA LEU A 148 14.91 40.03 -48.88
C LEU A 148 13.89 39.08 -48.20
N ARG A 149 13.24 38.26 -49.00
CA ARG A 149 12.31 37.23 -48.47
C ARG A 149 13.03 36.16 -47.65
N THR A 150 14.17 35.69 -48.14
CA THR A 150 15.02 34.73 -47.43
C THR A 150 15.50 35.30 -46.10
N ALA A 151 15.93 36.57 -46.06
CA ALA A 151 16.33 37.24 -44.83
C ALA A 151 15.18 37.26 -43.77
N VAL A 152 13.94 37.54 -44.20
CA VAL A 152 12.77 37.48 -43.30
C VAL A 152 12.54 36.05 -42.77
N ASN A 153 12.67 35.05 -43.62
CA ASN A 153 12.48 33.66 -43.20
C ASN A 153 13.58 33.18 -42.22
N ASP A 154 14.83 33.59 -42.45
CA ASP A 154 15.95 33.30 -41.57
C ASP A 154 15.77 33.94 -40.19
N ASP A 155 15.44 35.25 -40.16
CA ASP A 155 15.22 35.94 -38.87
C ASP A 155 14.00 35.40 -38.13
N ARG A 156 12.94 34.99 -38.86
CA ARG A 156 11.78 34.33 -38.28
C ARG A 156 12.16 32.98 -37.64
N SER A 157 12.99 32.20 -38.30
CA SER A 157 13.49 30.91 -37.80
C SER A 157 14.34 31.08 -36.53
N ARG A 158 15.24 32.10 -36.55
CA ARG A 158 16.05 32.45 -35.37
C ARG A 158 15.21 32.93 -34.20
N LEU A 159 14.18 33.74 -34.43
CA LEU A 159 13.26 34.16 -33.39
C LEU A 159 12.48 32.97 -32.79
N LEU A 160 12.04 32.02 -33.63
CA LEU A 160 11.38 30.81 -33.16
C LEU A 160 12.28 29.94 -32.26
N GLN A 161 13.55 29.82 -32.64
CA GLN A 161 14.54 29.11 -31.80
C GLN A 161 14.75 29.83 -30.47
N ALA A 162 14.91 31.13 -30.45
CA ALA A 162 15.06 31.94 -29.23
C ALA A 162 13.85 31.78 -28.30
N LYS A 163 12.62 31.79 -28.84
CA LYS A 163 11.40 31.54 -28.07
C LYS A 163 11.40 30.16 -27.38
N LYS A 164 11.89 29.12 -28.07
CA LYS A 164 12.03 27.79 -27.47
C LYS A 164 13.05 27.80 -26.34
N VAL A 165 14.15 28.51 -26.45
CA VAL A 165 15.14 28.67 -25.39
C VAL A 165 14.54 29.40 -24.18
N VAL A 166 13.81 30.50 -24.38
CA VAL A 166 13.11 31.19 -23.28
C VAL A 166 12.14 30.26 -22.57
N LEU A 167 11.39 29.43 -23.31
CA LEU A 167 10.47 28.47 -22.71
C LEU A 167 11.23 27.42 -21.88
N SER A 168 12.32 26.87 -22.39
CA SER A 168 13.12 25.86 -21.65
C SER A 168 13.75 26.43 -20.38
N GLU A 169 14.27 27.68 -20.42
CA GLU A 169 14.83 28.32 -19.24
C GLU A 169 13.76 28.70 -18.20
N ARG A 170 12.54 29.06 -18.62
CA ARG A 170 11.40 29.25 -17.71
C ARG A 170 11.05 27.95 -16.97
N MET A 171 10.93 26.85 -17.71
CA MET A 171 10.64 25.53 -17.09
C MET A 171 11.75 25.10 -16.11
N ARG A 172 13.02 25.38 -16.48
CA ARG A 172 14.16 25.10 -15.60
C ARG A 172 14.11 25.91 -14.31
N LEU A 173 13.76 27.20 -14.39
CA LEU A 173 13.59 28.04 -13.21
C LEU A 173 12.45 27.56 -12.32
N GLU A 174 11.30 27.22 -12.89
CA GLU A 174 10.14 26.70 -12.18
C GLU A 174 10.46 25.40 -11.41
N ILE A 175 11.19 24.47 -12.03
CA ILE A 175 11.67 23.24 -11.36
C ILE A 175 12.60 23.59 -10.19
N THR A 176 13.46 24.59 -10.33
CA THR A 176 14.44 24.97 -9.32
C THR A 176 13.80 25.71 -8.13
N GLU A 177 12.75 26.51 -8.39
CA GLU A 177 11.99 27.23 -7.34
C GLU A 177 11.05 26.32 -6.55
N SER A 178 10.69 25.15 -7.09
CA SER A 178 9.76 24.20 -6.47
C SER A 178 10.33 23.46 -5.25
N HIS A 179 11.54 23.76 -4.82
CA HIS A 179 12.18 23.10 -3.68
C HIS A 179 12.07 23.99 -2.43
N PRO A 180 11.05 23.80 -1.59
CA PRO A 180 10.89 24.57 -0.36
C PRO A 180 12.06 24.33 0.59
N LEU A 181 12.46 25.39 1.31
CA LEU A 181 13.58 25.36 2.26
C LEU A 181 13.24 24.59 3.54
N ASN A 182 11.97 24.57 3.92
CA ASN A 182 11.43 23.76 5.01
C ASN A 182 10.47 22.74 4.41
N TYR A 183 10.70 21.49 4.70
CA TYR A 183 9.83 20.42 4.28
C TYR A 183 8.87 20.07 5.39
N THR A 184 7.60 20.22 5.12
CA THR A 184 6.52 19.73 5.96
C THR A 184 6.09 18.37 5.44
N VAL A 185 6.04 17.39 6.33
CA VAL A 185 5.55 16.05 6.05
C VAL A 185 4.10 15.98 6.46
N HIS A 186 3.23 15.55 5.53
CA HIS A 186 1.79 15.50 5.72
C HIS A 186 1.28 14.07 5.80
N ALA A 187 0.14 13.88 6.50
CA ALA A 187 -0.54 12.60 6.60
C ALA A 187 -1.06 12.14 5.22
N PRO A 188 -0.73 10.93 4.77
CA PRO A 188 -1.23 10.39 3.51
C PRO A 188 -2.67 9.87 3.60
N ILE A 189 -3.11 9.49 4.81
CA ILE A 189 -4.42 8.93 5.11
C ILE A 189 -4.98 9.49 6.40
N ASP A 190 -6.28 9.38 6.61
CA ASP A 190 -6.93 9.57 7.91
C ASP A 190 -6.61 8.39 8.83
N GLY A 191 -6.39 8.65 10.12
CA GLY A 191 -6.09 7.56 11.05
C GLY A 191 -5.60 8.02 12.41
N GLN A 192 -4.71 7.23 12.99
CA GLN A 192 -4.03 7.52 14.26
C GLN A 192 -2.54 7.23 14.12
N VAL A 193 -1.70 8.00 14.83
CA VAL A 193 -0.26 7.74 14.91
C VAL A 193 -0.04 6.43 15.66
N ALA A 194 0.42 5.39 14.97
CA ALA A 194 0.69 4.10 15.58
C ALA A 194 2.04 4.10 16.32
N GLU A 195 3.08 4.63 15.68
CA GLU A 195 4.42 4.69 16.25
C GLU A 195 5.18 5.90 15.72
N ARG A 196 5.93 6.55 16.58
CA ARG A 196 6.89 7.58 16.20
C ARG A 196 8.29 6.97 16.20
N ILE A 197 8.90 6.87 15.00
CA ILE A 197 10.18 6.21 14.77
C ILE A 197 11.32 7.22 14.96
N ALA A 198 11.19 8.40 14.32
CA ALA A 198 12.21 9.44 14.43
C ALA A 198 11.96 10.37 15.63
N GLN A 199 13.03 10.98 16.12
CA GLN A 199 13.01 11.90 17.27
C GLN A 199 13.25 13.36 16.83
N ILE A 200 12.73 14.31 17.63
CA ILE A 200 13.03 15.73 17.45
C ILE A 200 14.55 15.94 17.59
N GLY A 201 15.14 16.69 16.66
CA GLY A 201 16.59 16.94 16.63
C GLY A 201 17.37 15.90 15.83
N GLU A 202 16.75 14.78 15.43
CA GLU A 202 17.38 13.75 14.60
C GLU A 202 17.59 14.24 13.17
N VAL A 203 18.70 13.81 12.56
CA VAL A 203 19.00 14.09 11.16
C VAL A 203 18.48 12.93 10.33
N VAL A 204 17.62 13.24 9.36
CA VAL A 204 16.95 12.27 8.51
C VAL A 204 17.31 12.47 7.03
N ALA A 205 17.22 11.37 6.27
CA ALA A 205 17.43 11.34 4.84
C ALA A 205 16.12 11.00 4.09
N PRO A 206 15.98 11.35 2.80
CA PRO A 206 14.85 10.95 2.00
C PRO A 206 14.62 9.44 2.02
N GLY A 207 13.37 9.02 2.26
CA GLY A 207 13.01 7.62 2.42
C GLY A 207 13.16 7.06 3.83
N GLN A 208 13.79 7.76 4.76
CA GLN A 208 13.87 7.34 6.17
C GLN A 208 12.49 7.47 6.82
N PRO A 209 11.98 6.39 7.47
CA PRO A 209 10.68 6.42 8.13
C PRO A 209 10.70 7.36 9.35
N LEU A 210 9.68 8.18 9.48
CA LEU A 210 9.49 9.13 10.57
C LEU A 210 8.49 8.65 11.60
N LEU A 211 7.34 8.17 11.12
CA LEU A 211 6.25 7.65 11.92
C LEU A 211 5.39 6.68 11.08
N SER A 212 4.54 5.94 11.74
CA SER A 212 3.50 5.11 11.10
C SER A 212 2.11 5.61 11.47
N VAL A 213 1.20 5.59 10.49
CA VAL A 213 -0.22 5.92 10.66
C VAL A 213 -1.03 4.68 10.35
N VAL A 214 -1.99 4.36 11.23
CA VAL A 214 -2.94 3.27 11.07
C VAL A 214 -4.35 3.83 10.92
N ASN A 215 -5.12 3.27 9.99
CA ASN A 215 -6.54 3.60 9.89
C ASN A 215 -7.36 2.54 10.66
N PRO A 216 -7.98 2.91 11.81
CA PRO A 216 -8.80 1.98 12.58
C PRO A 216 -10.06 1.51 11.86
N GLY A 217 -10.50 2.22 10.82
CA GLY A 217 -11.66 1.85 10.00
C GLY A 217 -11.33 0.87 8.87
N ASP A 218 -10.06 0.65 8.54
CA ASP A 218 -9.62 -0.27 7.48
C ASP A 218 -8.83 -1.43 8.10
N ILE A 219 -9.56 -2.26 8.83
CA ILE A 219 -9.04 -3.46 9.51
C ILE A 219 -9.67 -4.73 8.95
N TRP A 220 -8.95 -5.81 9.05
CA TRP A 220 -9.41 -7.15 8.70
C TRP A 220 -8.71 -8.19 9.57
N ILE A 221 -9.12 -9.43 9.48
CA ILE A 221 -8.41 -10.53 10.13
C ILE A 221 -7.68 -11.35 9.06
N THR A 222 -6.41 -11.59 9.29
CA THR A 222 -5.60 -12.49 8.47
C THR A 222 -5.48 -13.82 9.17
N ALA A 223 -6.19 -14.83 8.66
CA ALA A 223 -6.19 -16.18 9.19
C ALA A 223 -5.32 -17.09 8.32
N LYS A 224 -4.32 -17.74 8.92
CA LYS A 224 -3.42 -18.66 8.21
C LYS A 224 -3.96 -20.09 8.30
N VAL A 225 -4.66 -20.50 7.27
CA VAL A 225 -5.32 -21.80 7.17
C VAL A 225 -4.36 -22.85 6.58
N LYS A 226 -4.34 -24.07 7.17
CA LYS A 226 -3.55 -25.19 6.65
C LYS A 226 -3.99 -25.54 5.23
N GLU A 227 -3.03 -25.71 4.31
CA GLU A 227 -3.27 -26.08 2.91
C GLU A 227 -4.23 -27.26 2.75
N THR A 228 -4.10 -28.28 3.62
CA THR A 228 -4.95 -29.49 3.61
C THR A 228 -6.44 -29.21 3.88
N ARG A 229 -6.79 -28.05 4.41
CA ARG A 229 -8.16 -27.63 4.69
C ARG A 229 -8.72 -26.63 3.66
N MET A 230 -7.85 -26.09 2.81
CA MET A 230 -8.22 -25.04 1.85
C MET A 230 -9.23 -25.46 0.80
N THR A 231 -9.30 -26.76 0.47
CA THR A 231 -10.31 -27.29 -0.47
C THR A 231 -11.75 -26.98 -0.09
N HIS A 232 -12.02 -26.69 1.18
CA HIS A 232 -13.35 -26.41 1.70
C HIS A 232 -13.63 -24.92 1.94
N VAL A 233 -12.61 -24.06 1.86
CA VAL A 233 -12.74 -22.63 2.09
C VAL A 233 -13.09 -21.89 0.80
N ARG A 234 -14.10 -21.02 0.84
CA ARG A 234 -14.57 -20.20 -0.27
C ARG A 234 -14.83 -18.77 0.20
N VAL A 235 -14.68 -17.82 -0.71
CA VAL A 235 -15.07 -16.42 -0.49
C VAL A 235 -16.57 -16.34 -0.19
N GLY A 236 -16.94 -15.46 0.74
CA GLY A 236 -18.32 -15.26 1.20
C GLY A 236 -18.80 -16.21 2.29
N GLN A 237 -17.98 -17.17 2.71
CA GLN A 237 -18.36 -18.05 3.84
C GLN A 237 -18.38 -17.27 5.16
N PRO A 238 -19.41 -17.49 6.02
CA PRO A 238 -19.47 -16.87 7.32
C PRO A 238 -18.37 -17.41 8.25
N VAL A 239 -17.90 -16.54 9.12
CA VAL A 239 -16.80 -16.80 10.07
C VAL A 239 -17.18 -16.30 11.44
N ASP A 240 -17.03 -17.17 12.44
CA ASP A 240 -17.04 -16.78 13.84
C ASP A 240 -15.61 -16.40 14.25
N ILE A 241 -15.50 -15.29 14.97
CA ILE A 241 -14.23 -14.70 15.35
C ILE A 241 -14.24 -14.49 16.85
N ASP A 242 -13.30 -15.09 17.52
CA ASP A 242 -13.03 -14.88 18.94
C ASP A 242 -11.74 -14.06 19.04
N VAL A 243 -11.80 -12.90 19.72
CA VAL A 243 -10.65 -11.99 19.92
C VAL A 243 -10.19 -12.12 21.37
N ASP A 244 -8.92 -12.42 21.59
CA ASP A 244 -8.39 -12.70 22.94
C ASP A 244 -8.58 -11.53 23.92
N THR A 245 -8.55 -10.29 23.39
CA THR A 245 -8.79 -9.08 24.18
C THR A 245 -10.24 -8.96 24.70
N TYR A 246 -11.20 -9.60 24.02
CA TYR A 246 -12.63 -9.51 24.32
C TYR A 246 -13.26 -10.90 24.46
N PRO A 247 -12.93 -11.68 25.50
CA PRO A 247 -13.31 -13.10 25.63
C PRO A 247 -14.83 -13.31 25.73
N ASP A 248 -15.56 -12.32 26.26
CA ASP A 248 -17.01 -12.39 26.44
C ASP A 248 -17.79 -11.97 25.18
N ARG A 249 -17.10 -11.53 24.12
CA ARG A 249 -17.72 -11.07 22.88
C ARG A 249 -17.30 -11.92 21.70
N LYS A 250 -18.29 -12.42 20.97
CA LYS A 250 -18.09 -13.06 19.67
C LYS A 250 -18.34 -12.05 18.57
N PHE A 251 -17.40 -11.98 17.63
CA PHE A 251 -17.51 -11.19 16.43
C PHE A 251 -17.86 -12.12 15.27
N HIS A 252 -18.53 -11.56 14.28
CA HIS A 252 -18.91 -12.26 13.06
C HIS A 252 -18.31 -11.55 11.85
N GLY A 253 -18.04 -12.34 10.84
CA GLY A 253 -17.49 -11.83 9.60
C GLY A 253 -17.69 -12.82 8.47
N HIS A 254 -17.07 -12.52 7.35
CA HIS A 254 -17.06 -13.41 6.20
C HIS A 254 -15.69 -13.43 5.52
N VAL A 255 -15.41 -14.51 4.82
CA VAL A 255 -14.20 -14.63 4.00
C VAL A 255 -14.27 -13.62 2.85
N ASP A 256 -13.44 -12.57 2.91
CA ASP A 256 -13.33 -11.55 1.86
C ASP A 256 -12.54 -12.08 0.68
N ARG A 257 -11.33 -12.59 0.94
CA ARG A 257 -10.46 -13.14 -0.11
C ARG A 257 -9.50 -14.19 0.39
N ILE A 258 -9.07 -15.06 -0.50
CA ILE A 258 -8.00 -16.04 -0.28
C ILE A 258 -6.77 -15.53 -1.00
N LEU A 259 -5.66 -15.36 -0.29
CA LEU A 259 -4.42 -14.88 -0.90
C LEU A 259 -3.79 -15.97 -1.78
N PRO A 260 -3.24 -15.60 -2.96
CA PRO A 260 -2.78 -16.58 -3.97
C PRO A 260 -1.45 -17.26 -3.63
N VAL A 261 -0.81 -16.87 -2.51
CA VAL A 261 0.52 -17.35 -2.10
C VAL A 261 0.51 -17.82 -0.66
N SER A 262 1.31 -18.85 -0.35
CA SER A 262 1.52 -19.27 1.04
C SER A 262 2.37 -18.25 1.81
N ALA A 263 2.20 -18.18 3.12
CA ALA A 263 2.99 -17.29 3.97
C ALA A 263 4.52 -17.54 3.84
N ALA A 264 4.91 -18.79 3.63
CA ALA A 264 6.32 -19.16 3.45
C ALA A 264 6.91 -18.70 2.10
N ALA A 265 6.09 -18.61 1.05
CA ALA A 265 6.57 -18.22 -0.29
C ALA A 265 6.92 -16.74 -0.39
N VAL A 266 6.36 -15.88 0.46
CA VAL A 266 6.66 -14.44 0.52
C VAL A 266 7.60 -14.06 1.67
N SER A 267 8.07 -15.04 2.45
CA SER A 267 9.03 -14.78 3.51
C SER A 267 10.41 -14.43 2.91
N LEU A 268 11.03 -13.36 3.40
CA LEU A 268 12.39 -12.98 3.03
C LEU A 268 13.45 -13.99 3.48
N LEU A 269 13.13 -14.82 4.47
CA LEU A 269 13.97 -15.90 4.97
C LEU A 269 13.17 -17.20 4.89
N PRO A 270 13.21 -17.93 3.76
CA PRO A 270 12.62 -19.25 3.67
C PRO A 270 13.28 -20.16 4.71
N PRO A 271 12.53 -21.07 5.36
CA PRO A 271 13.12 -22.04 6.25
C PRO A 271 14.07 -22.95 5.46
N GLU A 272 15.37 -22.69 5.57
CA GLU A 272 16.39 -23.59 5.02
C GLU A 272 16.55 -24.80 5.93
N ASN A 273 16.36 -25.99 5.37
CA ASN A 273 16.68 -27.24 6.05
C ASN A 273 18.21 -27.41 6.04
N ALA A 274 18.90 -26.88 7.05
CA ALA A 274 20.34 -26.93 7.21
C ALA A 274 20.91 -28.37 7.33
N SER A 275 20.06 -29.38 7.46
CA SER A 275 20.47 -30.78 7.69
C SER A 275 20.29 -31.74 6.52
N GLY A 276 19.96 -31.25 5.31
CA GLY A 276 19.82 -32.10 4.12
C GLY A 276 18.68 -33.11 4.13
N THR A 277 17.87 -33.19 5.21
CA THR A 277 16.73 -34.06 5.31
C THR A 277 15.47 -33.32 4.88
N PHE A 278 14.87 -33.73 3.77
CA PHE A 278 13.61 -33.14 3.30
C PHE A 278 12.46 -33.55 4.22
N VAL A 279 11.97 -32.60 5.01
CA VAL A 279 10.74 -32.77 5.81
C VAL A 279 9.62 -31.99 5.13
N LYS A 280 8.55 -32.67 4.73
CA LYS A 280 7.35 -32.03 4.16
C LYS A 280 6.66 -31.20 5.24
N VAL A 281 6.82 -29.87 5.19
CA VAL A 281 6.12 -28.93 6.07
C VAL A 281 4.78 -28.55 5.44
N ILE A 282 3.68 -28.70 6.19
CA ILE A 282 2.35 -28.29 5.75
C ILE A 282 2.34 -26.76 5.64
N GLN A 283 2.10 -26.26 4.44
CA GLN A 283 2.01 -24.83 4.18
C GLN A 283 0.73 -24.23 4.75
N ARG A 284 0.76 -22.94 5.06
CA ARG A 284 -0.41 -22.16 5.49
C ARG A 284 -0.71 -21.07 4.47
N ILE A 285 -1.98 -20.99 4.07
CA ILE A 285 -2.46 -20.02 3.11
C ILE A 285 -3.21 -18.93 3.86
N PRO A 286 -2.81 -17.64 3.73
CA PRO A 286 -3.51 -16.56 4.37
C PRO A 286 -4.89 -16.35 3.75
N VAL A 287 -5.89 -16.22 4.59
CA VAL A 287 -7.27 -15.91 4.24
C VAL A 287 -7.63 -14.60 4.91
N ARG A 288 -8.05 -13.62 4.13
CA ARG A 288 -8.53 -12.33 4.64
C ARG A 288 -10.01 -12.45 4.96
N ILE A 289 -10.37 -12.04 6.17
CA ILE A 289 -11.72 -12.09 6.70
C ILE A 289 -12.14 -10.65 7.02
N HIS A 290 -13.27 -10.23 6.47
CA HIS A 290 -13.90 -8.97 6.81
C HIS A 290 -14.70 -9.15 8.10
N VAL A 291 -14.62 -8.17 9.01
CA VAL A 291 -15.42 -8.14 10.25
C VAL A 291 -16.69 -7.35 9.96
N ASP A 292 -17.85 -7.99 10.04
CA ASP A 292 -19.11 -7.37 9.65
C ASP A 292 -19.62 -6.36 10.69
N ASP A 293 -19.40 -6.66 11.98
CA ASP A 293 -19.84 -5.79 13.06
C ASP A 293 -18.84 -5.81 14.23
N ALA A 294 -17.99 -4.79 14.28
CA ALA A 294 -17.14 -4.53 15.42
C ALA A 294 -17.91 -3.81 16.57
N GLY A 295 -19.08 -3.25 16.29
CA GLY A 295 -19.88 -2.49 17.26
C GLY A 295 -19.11 -1.31 17.84
N SER A 296 -19.16 -1.14 19.16
CA SER A 296 -18.39 -0.13 19.89
C SER A 296 -16.96 -0.58 20.26
N TYR A 297 -16.55 -1.78 19.85
CA TYR A 297 -15.24 -2.34 20.18
C TYR A 297 -14.18 -1.92 19.17
N THR A 298 -13.06 -1.45 19.68
CA THR A 298 -11.93 -1.06 18.84
C THR A 298 -10.98 -2.23 18.63
N LEU A 299 -11.02 -2.83 17.45
CA LEU A 299 -10.03 -3.82 17.04
C LEU A 299 -8.76 -3.11 16.56
N ARG A 300 -7.61 -3.56 17.04
CA ARG A 300 -6.31 -2.98 16.71
C ARG A 300 -5.43 -4.00 16.00
N PRO A 301 -4.71 -3.61 14.95
CA PRO A 301 -3.72 -4.48 14.31
C PRO A 301 -2.76 -5.09 15.35
N GLY A 302 -2.47 -6.38 15.22
CA GLY A 302 -1.65 -7.14 16.15
C GLY A 302 -2.41 -7.89 17.25
N MET A 303 -3.72 -7.66 17.43
CA MET A 303 -4.53 -8.47 18.35
C MET A 303 -4.65 -9.90 17.85
N SER A 304 -4.40 -10.87 18.75
CA SER A 304 -4.57 -12.30 18.47
C SER A 304 -6.05 -12.68 18.40
N THR A 305 -6.36 -13.59 17.50
CA THR A 305 -7.73 -14.07 17.28
C THR A 305 -7.76 -15.56 17.01
N GLU A 306 -8.87 -16.21 17.34
CA GLU A 306 -9.22 -17.53 16.84
C GLU A 306 -10.39 -17.39 15.86
N VAL A 307 -10.29 -18.03 14.70
CA VAL A 307 -11.35 -17.98 13.69
C VAL A 307 -11.88 -19.38 13.38
N ARG A 308 -13.20 -19.44 13.14
CA ARG A 308 -13.93 -20.64 12.72
C ARG A 308 -14.73 -20.34 11.48
N ILE A 309 -14.26 -20.84 10.35
CA ILE A 309 -14.89 -20.66 9.03
C ILE A 309 -15.94 -21.76 8.86
N HIS A 310 -17.18 -21.39 8.59
CA HIS A 310 -18.26 -22.33 8.33
C HIS A 310 -18.16 -22.87 6.91
N ILE A 311 -17.88 -24.16 6.78
CA ILE A 311 -17.82 -24.84 5.48
C ILE A 311 -19.09 -25.66 5.27
N ARG A 312 -19.86 -25.40 4.22
CA ARG A 312 -20.94 -26.29 3.81
C ARG A 312 -20.34 -27.52 3.12
N LYS A 313 -20.51 -28.68 3.73
CA LYS A 313 -20.24 -29.93 3.00
C LYS A 313 -21.27 -30.09 1.89
N GLY A 314 -20.82 -30.11 0.64
CA GLY A 314 -21.64 -30.60 -0.48
C GLY A 314 -22.19 -29.55 -1.43
N SER A 315 -21.54 -28.41 -1.64
CA SER A 315 -21.73 -27.66 -2.88
C SER A 315 -20.59 -28.03 -3.84
N PRO A 316 -20.82 -28.88 -4.84
CA PRO A 316 -19.89 -28.96 -5.95
C PRO A 316 -20.04 -27.68 -6.75
N TRP A 317 -18.94 -26.92 -6.92
CA TRP A 317 -18.69 -25.83 -7.90
C TRP A 317 -19.72 -24.72 -7.99
#